data_619e854bf8b1815085ef8661822402c8
#
_entry.id   619e854bf8b1815085ef8661822402c8
#
_cell.length_a   1.000
_cell.length_b   1.000
_cell.length_c   1.000
_cell.angle_alpha   90.00
_cell.angle_beta   90.00
_cell.angle_gamma   90.00
#
_symmetry.space_group_name_H-M   'P 1'
#
loop_
_entity.id
_entity.type
_entity.pdbx_description
1 polymer ?
#
loop_
_entity_poly.entity_id
_entity_poly.type
_entity_poly.pdbx_seq_one_letter_code
_entity_poly.pdbx_strand_id
1 'polypeptide(L)' 'MFPNHPGDSPGESKFPKRLRAQRTANGLTQDDLAQMLGTSRLVIAEWERGTSEPNLAGIVRLCSLLDVSADYLLGRIDEM' A
#
# COMPACT_ATOMS: atom_id res chain seq x y z
N MET A 1 4.17 9.65 22.58
CA MET A 1 5.11 9.49 21.48
C MET A 1 5.73 8.12 21.50
N PHE A 2 5.90 7.53 20.36
CA PHE A 2 6.44 6.19 20.25
C PHE A 2 7.90 6.25 19.86
N PRO A 3 8.76 5.51 20.53
CA PRO A 3 10.15 5.44 20.11
C PRO A 3 10.27 4.74 18.76
N ASN A 4 11.23 5.15 17.98
CA ASN A 4 11.54 4.42 16.76
C ASN A 4 12.22 3.11 17.14
N HIS A 5 11.78 2.04 16.51
CA HIS A 5 12.45 0.76 16.66
C HIS A 5 13.73 0.73 15.83
N PRO A 6 14.72 -0.02 16.26
CA PRO A 6 15.88 -0.26 15.40
C PRO A 6 15.38 -0.85 14.08
N GLY A 7 15.70 -0.25 12.97
CA GLY A 7 15.25 -0.68 11.67
C GLY A 7 14.01 0.02 11.16
N ASP A 8 13.31 0.76 12.04
CA ASP A 8 12.16 1.56 11.62
C ASP A 8 12.58 3.01 11.51
N SER A 9 13.11 3.39 10.39
CA SER A 9 13.43 4.80 10.18
C SER A 9 12.17 5.57 9.82
N PRO A 10 12.15 6.90 10.03
CA PRO A 10 10.97 7.69 9.70
C PRO A 10 10.55 7.62 8.24
N GLY A 11 11.47 7.27 7.34
CA GLY A 11 11.15 7.15 5.92
C GLY A 11 10.73 5.76 5.50
N GLU A 12 10.78 4.79 6.41
CA GLU A 12 10.47 3.41 6.06
C GLU A 12 9.05 3.08 6.45
N SER A 13 8.28 2.68 5.46
CA SER A 13 6.90 2.27 5.63
C SER A 13 6.75 0.87 5.06
N LYS A 14 5.93 0.06 5.68
CA LYS A 14 5.62 -1.26 5.17
C LYS A 14 4.61 -1.20 4.01
N PHE A 15 3.97 -0.06 3.83
CA PHE A 15 2.93 0.10 2.82
C PHE A 15 3.38 -0.27 1.41
N PRO A 16 4.52 0.24 0.89
CA PRO A 16 4.91 -0.08 -0.48
C PRO A 16 5.04 -1.58 -0.74
N LYS A 17 5.71 -2.29 0.15
CA LYS A 17 5.89 -3.74 0.02
C LYS A 17 4.58 -4.49 0.15
N ARG A 18 3.75 -4.10 1.11
CA ARG A 18 2.49 -4.78 1.37
C ARG A 18 1.49 -4.53 0.26
N LEU A 19 1.48 -3.33 -0.31
CA LEU A 19 0.66 -3.03 -1.46
C LEU A 19 1.03 -3.95 -2.63
N ARG A 20 2.31 -4.03 -2.94
CA ARG A 20 2.79 -4.87 -4.03
C ARG A 20 2.45 -6.34 -3.79
N ALA A 21 2.68 -6.83 -2.57
CA ALA A 21 2.40 -8.22 -2.22
C ALA A 21 0.92 -8.54 -2.38
N GLN A 22 0.04 -7.66 -1.92
CA GLN A 22 -1.39 -7.89 -2.03
C GLN A 22 -1.89 -7.75 -3.45
N ARG A 23 -1.32 -6.82 -4.21
CA ARG A 23 -1.66 -6.69 -5.62
C ARG A 23 -1.33 -7.98 -6.37
N THR A 24 -0.11 -8.49 -6.18
CA THR A 24 0.31 -9.71 -6.89
C THR A 24 -0.44 -10.94 -6.38
N ALA A 25 -0.74 -10.99 -5.08
CA ALA A 25 -1.53 -12.09 -4.53
C ALA A 25 -2.94 -12.14 -5.13
N ASN A 26 -3.47 -11.01 -5.56
CA ASN A 26 -4.77 -10.94 -6.24
C ASN A 26 -4.65 -11.11 -7.76
N GLY A 27 -3.46 -11.39 -8.26
CA GLY A 27 -3.24 -11.61 -9.69
C GLY A 27 -3.34 -10.36 -10.54
N LEU A 28 -3.13 -9.19 -9.95
CA LEU A 28 -3.29 -7.90 -10.63
C LEU A 28 -1.95 -7.33 -11.06
N THR A 29 -1.90 -6.77 -12.27
CA THR A 29 -0.77 -5.94 -12.68
C THR A 29 -0.94 -4.53 -12.11
N GLN A 30 0.10 -3.72 -12.21
CA GLN A 30 -0.01 -2.31 -11.81
C GLN A 30 -1.08 -1.60 -12.66
N ASP A 31 -1.15 -1.92 -13.96
CA ASP A 31 -2.19 -1.35 -14.83
C ASP A 31 -3.58 -1.78 -14.39
N ASP A 32 -3.76 -3.05 -14.04
CA ASP A 32 -5.05 -3.54 -13.58
C ASP A 32 -5.53 -2.76 -12.36
N LEU A 33 -4.66 -2.62 -11.39
CA LEU A 33 -5.02 -1.91 -10.16
C LEU A 33 -5.28 -0.43 -10.44
N ALA A 34 -4.48 0.17 -11.31
CA ALA A 34 -4.67 1.57 -11.69
C ALA A 34 -6.04 1.79 -12.32
N GLN A 35 -6.46 0.90 -13.23
CA GLN A 35 -7.77 0.99 -13.85
C GLN A 35 -8.89 0.84 -12.83
N MET A 36 -8.74 -0.08 -11.91
CA MET A 36 -9.76 -0.30 -10.87
C MET A 36 -9.91 0.92 -9.96
N LEU A 37 -8.84 1.66 -9.74
CA LEU A 37 -8.84 2.87 -8.90
C LEU A 37 -9.13 4.14 -9.69
N GLY A 38 -9.14 4.08 -11.01
CA GLY A 38 -9.33 5.26 -11.83
C GLY A 38 -8.11 6.18 -11.87
N THR A 39 -6.92 5.61 -11.82
CA THR A 39 -5.68 6.37 -11.83
C THR A 39 -4.73 5.78 -12.88
N SER A 40 -3.47 6.21 -12.87
CA SER A 40 -2.49 5.74 -13.86
C SER A 40 -1.54 4.72 -13.24
N ARG A 41 -0.91 3.91 -14.11
CA ARG A 41 0.09 2.95 -13.68
C ARG A 41 1.23 3.63 -12.93
N LEU A 42 1.62 4.82 -13.37
CA LEU A 42 2.71 5.55 -12.72
C LEU A 42 2.41 5.83 -11.26
N VAL A 43 1.16 6.17 -10.93
CA VAL A 43 0.76 6.42 -9.55
C VAL A 43 0.95 5.16 -8.71
N ILE A 44 0.49 4.01 -9.21
CA ILE A 44 0.66 2.74 -8.50
C ILE A 44 2.15 2.43 -8.33
N ALA A 45 2.94 2.62 -9.37
CA ALA A 45 4.37 2.36 -9.32
C ALA A 45 5.06 3.23 -8.26
N GLU A 46 4.65 4.50 -8.16
CA GLU A 46 5.22 5.39 -7.15
C GLU A 46 4.84 4.99 -5.73
N TRP A 47 3.59 4.56 -5.54
CA TRP A 47 3.18 4.04 -4.23
C TRP A 47 3.99 2.81 -3.84
N GLU A 48 4.27 1.93 -4.79
CA GLU A 48 5.04 0.70 -4.52
C GLU A 48 6.54 0.96 -4.35
N ARG A 49 7.03 2.09 -4.85
CA ARG A 49 8.40 2.52 -4.59
C ARG A 49 8.54 3.34 -3.32
N GLY A 50 7.42 3.82 -2.78
CA GLY A 50 7.45 4.67 -1.61
C GLY A 50 7.78 6.12 -1.90
N THR A 51 7.73 6.54 -3.17
CA THR A 51 8.01 7.92 -3.55
C THR A 51 6.78 8.81 -3.45
N SER A 52 5.60 8.24 -3.34
CA SER A 52 4.38 8.99 -3.04
C SER A 52 3.43 8.07 -2.28
N GLU A 53 2.36 8.64 -1.75
CA GLU A 53 1.39 7.92 -0.93
C GLU A 53 -0.02 8.25 -1.39
N PRO A 54 -0.96 7.29 -1.29
CA PRO A 54 -2.35 7.59 -1.55
C PRO A 54 -2.93 8.44 -0.41
N ASN A 55 -3.97 9.20 -0.72
CA ASN A 55 -4.72 9.90 0.31
C ASN A 55 -5.61 8.89 1.05
N LEU A 56 -6.33 9.37 2.05
CA LEU A 56 -7.18 8.51 2.87
C LEU A 56 -8.22 7.77 2.03
N ALA A 57 -8.85 8.46 1.10
CA ALA A 57 -9.85 7.82 0.23
C ALA A 57 -9.22 6.71 -0.61
N GLY A 58 -7.99 6.92 -1.07
CA GLY A 58 -7.24 5.91 -1.82
C GLY A 58 -6.95 4.69 -0.96
N ILE A 59 -6.56 4.88 0.29
CA ILE A 59 -6.32 3.77 1.23
C ILE A 59 -7.60 2.94 1.42
N VAL A 60 -8.72 3.61 1.65
CA VAL A 60 -10.00 2.92 1.85
C VAL A 60 -10.35 2.08 0.62
N ARG A 61 -10.19 2.65 -0.56
CA ARG A 61 -10.50 1.91 -1.80
C ARG A 61 -9.55 0.74 -2.02
N LEU A 62 -8.26 0.93 -1.73
CA LEU A 62 -7.28 -0.17 -1.84
C LEU A 62 -7.66 -1.33 -0.93
N CYS A 63 -8.01 -1.03 0.32
CA CYS A 63 -8.37 -2.06 1.27
C CYS A 63 -9.59 -2.84 0.80
N SER A 64 -10.57 -2.15 0.24
CA SER A 64 -11.77 -2.79 -0.30
C SER A 64 -11.45 -3.68 -1.50
N LEU A 65 -10.66 -3.15 -2.44
CA LEU A 65 -10.32 -3.89 -3.67
C LEU A 65 -9.43 -5.08 -3.42
N LEU A 66 -8.50 -4.96 -2.48
CA LEU A 66 -7.52 -6.01 -2.19
C LEU A 66 -7.96 -6.93 -1.05
N ASP A 67 -9.08 -6.61 -0.40
CA ASP A 67 -9.63 -7.39 0.71
C ASP A 67 -8.63 -7.52 1.85
N VAL A 68 -8.06 -6.39 2.27
CA VAL A 68 -7.13 -6.33 3.40
C VAL A 68 -7.51 -5.17 4.30
N SER A 69 -7.09 -5.24 5.56
CA SER A 69 -7.34 -4.15 6.49
C SER A 69 -6.36 -3.01 6.27
N ALA A 70 -6.78 -1.80 6.62
CA ALA A 70 -5.89 -0.64 6.58
C ALA A 70 -4.74 -0.82 7.57
N ASP A 71 -5.00 -1.42 8.71
CA ASP A 71 -3.96 -1.66 9.72
C ASP A 71 -2.84 -2.54 9.16
N TYR A 72 -3.20 -3.59 8.41
CA TYR A 72 -2.19 -4.43 7.79
C TYR A 72 -1.45 -3.66 6.70
N LEU A 73 -2.19 -3.01 5.82
CA LEU A 73 -1.58 -2.34 4.67
C LEU A 73 -0.63 -1.23 5.12
N LEU A 74 -0.98 -0.54 6.19
CA LEU A 74 -0.16 0.55 6.73
C LEU A 74 0.95 0.05 7.66
N GLY A 75 1.01 -1.25 7.92
CA GLY A 75 2.07 -1.83 8.73
C GLY A 75 1.87 -1.75 10.22
N ARG A 76 0.64 -1.51 10.68
CA ARG A 76 0.34 -1.40 12.11
C ARG A 76 0.19 -2.76 12.76
N ILE A 77 -0.19 -3.77 11.97
CA ILE A 77 -0.28 -5.17 12.43
C ILE A 77 0.38 -6.05 11.37
N ASP A 78 0.69 -7.28 11.73
CA ASP A 78 1.34 -8.23 10.83
C ASP A 78 0.37 -9.23 10.22
N GLU A 79 -0.86 -9.25 10.67
CA GLU A 79 -1.90 -10.14 10.16
C GLU A 79 -2.91 -9.37 9.32
N MET A 80 -3.34 -9.99 8.25
CA MET A 80 -4.35 -9.39 7.40
C MET A 80 -5.74 -9.48 8.02
#